data_4ad99e94478f258450d45bca2806d89f
#
_entry.id   4ad99e94478f258450d45bca2806d89f
#
_cell.length_a   1.000
_cell.length_b   1.000
_cell.length_c   1.000
_cell.angle_alpha   90.00
_cell.angle_beta   90.00
_cell.angle_gamma   90.00
#
_symmetry.space_group_name_H-M   'P 1'
#
loop_
_entity.id
_entity.type
_entity.pdbx_description
1 polymer ?
#
loop_
_entity_poly.entity_id
_entity_poly.type
_entity_poly.pdbx_seq_one_letter_code
_entity_poly.pdbx_strand_id
1 'polypeptide(L)'
;MVGIEDKSAKRPIYKLAAPALIDLPNVGSAKAFDLEACVNANPDLVILPMKQKDTAQTLSEMGIATLLVLPESHEQLMEMFTLIGTATNSMEKATALIEYYNTKLTAVVELTKDLTDEQKPVVYIGSTSDILRTAPKEMYQASLITTAGGKNAGDVLEGTSWTDIDNETFLTMNPDVIVIPTDNFAVSSPDYTAEDVLNNATFADVTAVKNGAVYQMPVGFEAWDSPVPSGILGTLWMLHTLHPELYTAEQFAADADEFYFTFYGFHVALDQAA
;
A
#
# COMPACT_ATOMS: atom_id res chain seq x y z
N MET A 1 17.31 16.43 -0.73
CA MET A 1 17.39 15.15 -1.49
C MET A 1 18.23 15.43 -2.72
N VAL A 2 19.10 14.50 -3.14
CA VAL A 2 20.06 14.69 -4.26
C VAL A 2 19.89 13.65 -5.37
N GLY A 3 19.08 12.62 -5.15
CA GLY A 3 18.73 11.59 -6.13
C GLY A 3 17.40 10.94 -5.77
N ILE A 4 16.73 10.34 -6.76
CA ILE A 4 15.40 9.75 -6.62
C ILE A 4 15.31 8.43 -7.42
N GLU A 5 14.49 7.51 -6.93
CA GLU A 5 14.20 6.24 -7.60
C GLU A 5 13.41 6.46 -8.90
N ASP A 6 13.67 5.63 -9.93
CA ASP A 6 13.13 5.77 -11.29
C ASP A 6 11.61 5.97 -11.38
N LYS A 7 10.84 5.19 -10.60
CA LYS A 7 9.37 5.27 -10.61
C LYS A 7 8.85 6.47 -9.81
N SER A 8 9.59 6.94 -8.81
CA SER A 8 9.15 8.01 -7.93
C SER A 8 8.89 9.31 -8.70
N ALA A 9 9.77 9.68 -9.63
CA ALA A 9 9.59 10.88 -10.46
C ALA A 9 8.30 10.82 -11.34
N LYS A 10 7.76 9.63 -11.59
CA LYS A 10 6.57 9.43 -12.42
C LYS A 10 5.27 9.50 -11.60
N ARG A 11 5.33 9.36 -10.27
CA ARG A 11 4.15 9.32 -9.40
C ARG A 11 3.48 10.69 -9.31
N PRO A 12 2.14 10.76 -9.43
CA PRO A 12 1.41 12.03 -9.37
C PRO A 12 1.65 12.82 -8.10
N ILE A 13 1.82 12.14 -6.96
CA ILE A 13 2.05 12.76 -5.65
C ILE A 13 3.25 13.72 -5.65
N TYR A 14 4.36 13.36 -6.32
CA TYR A 14 5.55 14.20 -6.37
C TYR A 14 5.32 15.49 -7.18
N LYS A 15 4.51 15.42 -8.24
CA LYS A 15 4.16 16.62 -9.03
C LYS A 15 3.32 17.62 -8.23
N LEU A 16 2.48 17.10 -7.32
CA LEU A 16 1.60 17.93 -6.50
C LEU A 16 2.28 18.44 -5.24
N ALA A 17 2.91 17.55 -4.46
CA ALA A 17 3.45 17.87 -3.14
C ALA A 17 4.91 18.35 -3.17
N ALA A 18 5.71 17.91 -4.14
CA ALA A 18 7.15 18.17 -4.15
C ALA A 18 7.72 18.22 -5.59
N PRO A 19 7.24 19.14 -6.46
CA PRO A 19 7.60 19.14 -7.88
C PRO A 19 9.11 19.29 -8.14
N ALA A 20 9.87 19.91 -7.24
CA ALA A 20 11.32 20.02 -7.37
C ALA A 20 12.06 18.67 -7.29
N LEU A 21 11.40 17.59 -6.82
CA LEU A 21 12.02 16.27 -6.72
C LEU A 21 12.02 15.50 -8.05
N ILE A 22 11.13 15.85 -8.98
CA ILE A 22 11.01 15.10 -10.26
C ILE A 22 12.19 15.29 -11.20
N ASP A 23 12.94 16.37 -11.04
CA ASP A 23 14.11 16.69 -11.86
C ASP A 23 15.43 16.22 -11.23
N LEU A 24 15.39 15.52 -10.11
CA LEU A 24 16.58 14.98 -9.47
C LEU A 24 17.19 13.83 -10.29
N PRO A 25 18.50 13.58 -10.17
CA PRO A 25 19.17 12.44 -10.77
C PRO A 25 18.44 11.12 -10.45
N ASN A 26 18.18 10.33 -11.49
CA ASN A 26 17.61 8.99 -11.36
C ASN A 26 18.72 8.03 -10.92
N VAL A 27 18.49 7.33 -9.80
CA VAL A 27 19.45 6.36 -9.23
C VAL A 27 19.01 4.91 -9.48
N GLY A 28 18.19 4.68 -10.48
CA GLY A 28 17.67 3.36 -10.84
C GLY A 28 16.48 2.94 -10.00
N SER A 29 16.28 1.63 -9.86
CA SER A 29 15.16 1.04 -9.13
C SER A 29 15.62 -0.03 -8.15
N ALA A 30 14.70 -0.53 -7.32
CA ALA A 30 14.99 -1.64 -6.40
C ALA A 30 15.44 -2.93 -7.09
N LYS A 31 15.12 -3.12 -8.38
CA LYS A 31 15.54 -4.27 -9.20
C LYS A 31 16.80 -3.99 -10.03
N ALA A 32 17.08 -2.73 -10.32
CA ALA A 32 18.18 -2.27 -11.16
C ALA A 32 18.72 -0.95 -10.59
N PHE A 33 19.41 -1.04 -9.44
CA PHE A 33 20.02 0.11 -8.80
C PHE A 33 21.22 0.59 -9.60
N ASP A 34 21.28 1.90 -9.87
CA ASP A 34 22.39 2.53 -10.56
C ASP A 34 23.40 3.08 -9.54
N LEU A 35 24.41 2.28 -9.24
CA LEU A 35 25.46 2.64 -8.28
C LEU A 35 26.24 3.87 -8.73
N GLU A 36 26.55 3.97 -10.03
CA GLU A 36 27.34 5.08 -10.56
C GLU A 36 26.56 6.40 -10.46
N ALA A 37 25.29 6.41 -10.89
CA ALA A 37 24.41 7.56 -10.74
C ALA A 37 24.23 7.98 -9.28
N CYS A 38 24.09 7.01 -8.37
CA CYS A 38 23.98 7.26 -6.95
C CYS A 38 25.25 7.94 -6.39
N VAL A 39 26.44 7.40 -6.67
CA VAL A 39 27.71 7.96 -6.21
C VAL A 39 27.95 9.36 -6.80
N ASN A 40 27.63 9.55 -8.08
CA ASN A 40 27.75 10.86 -8.75
C ASN A 40 26.81 11.93 -8.17
N ALA A 41 25.68 11.53 -7.60
CA ALA A 41 24.78 12.43 -6.88
C ALA A 41 25.36 12.91 -5.54
N ASN A 42 26.47 12.34 -5.08
CA ASN A 42 27.18 12.66 -3.84
C ASN A 42 26.27 12.75 -2.60
N PRO A 43 25.56 11.66 -2.25
CA PRO A 43 24.64 11.62 -1.11
C PRO A 43 25.42 11.52 0.23
N ASP A 44 24.89 12.15 1.28
CA ASP A 44 25.31 11.93 2.66
C ASP A 44 24.66 10.65 3.25
N LEU A 45 23.50 10.28 2.75
CA LEU A 45 22.71 9.11 3.20
C LEU A 45 21.94 8.53 2.03
N VAL A 46 21.92 7.19 1.92
CA VAL A 46 21.09 6.44 0.99
C VAL A 46 20.09 5.58 1.76
N ILE A 47 18.81 5.72 1.50
CA ILE A 47 17.74 4.92 2.11
C ILE A 47 17.34 3.81 1.12
N LEU A 48 17.40 2.56 1.56
CA LEU A 48 17.20 1.38 0.72
C LEU A 48 16.25 0.38 1.40
N PRO A 49 15.47 -0.39 0.62
CA PRO A 49 14.73 -1.52 1.18
C PRO A 49 15.70 -2.62 1.66
N MET A 50 15.30 -3.37 2.70
CA MET A 50 16.11 -4.44 3.30
C MET A 50 16.64 -5.47 2.28
N LYS A 51 15.88 -5.73 1.20
CA LYS A 51 16.30 -6.63 0.11
C LYS A 51 17.54 -6.15 -0.67
N GLN A 52 17.95 -4.90 -0.50
CA GLN A 52 19.16 -4.32 -1.10
C GLN A 52 20.33 -4.22 -0.11
N LYS A 53 20.41 -5.09 0.88
CA LYS A 53 21.49 -5.13 1.87
C LYS A 53 22.90 -5.20 1.24
N ASP A 54 23.06 -5.91 0.12
CA ASP A 54 24.36 -6.05 -0.56
C ASP A 54 24.75 -4.71 -1.23
N THR A 55 23.80 -3.99 -1.79
CA THR A 55 24.01 -2.61 -2.30
C THR A 55 24.39 -1.67 -1.15
N ALA A 56 23.70 -1.78 0.00
CA ALA A 56 24.02 -0.98 1.18
C ALA A 56 25.42 -1.25 1.70
N GLN A 57 25.86 -2.50 1.71
CA GLN A 57 27.23 -2.85 2.07
C GLN A 57 28.25 -2.21 1.12
N THR A 58 28.04 -2.32 -0.19
CA THR A 58 28.91 -1.70 -1.22
C THR A 58 29.03 -0.19 -1.02
N LEU A 59 27.90 0.51 -0.79
CA LEU A 59 27.90 1.95 -0.53
C LEU A 59 28.65 2.29 0.77
N SER A 60 28.48 1.49 1.82
CA SER A 60 29.17 1.67 3.10
C SER A 60 30.69 1.50 2.95
N GLU A 61 31.16 0.54 2.16
CA GLU A 61 32.58 0.36 1.83
C GLU A 61 33.16 1.55 1.06
N MET A 62 32.31 2.29 0.32
CA MET A 62 32.66 3.53 -0.35
C MET A 62 32.57 4.77 0.57
N GLY A 63 32.21 4.59 1.86
CA GLY A 63 32.08 5.67 2.83
C GLY A 63 30.76 6.41 2.81
N ILE A 64 29.73 5.91 2.10
CA ILE A 64 28.39 6.47 2.03
C ILE A 64 27.51 5.81 3.08
N ALA A 65 26.90 6.61 3.98
CA ALA A 65 26.00 6.08 4.99
C ALA A 65 24.72 5.50 4.34
N THR A 66 24.24 4.36 4.88
CA THR A 66 23.02 3.71 4.38
C THR A 66 22.05 3.43 5.52
N LEU A 67 20.75 3.54 5.22
CA LEU A 67 19.64 3.15 6.10
C LEU A 67 18.79 2.11 5.38
N LEU A 68 18.68 0.92 5.97
CA LEU A 68 17.82 -0.15 5.47
C LEU A 68 16.47 -0.12 6.18
N VAL A 69 15.38 -0.22 5.40
CA VAL A 69 13.99 -0.18 5.89
C VAL A 69 13.20 -1.41 5.42
N LEU A 70 12.27 -1.86 6.26
CA LEU A 70 11.41 -3.03 6.01
C LEU A 70 9.98 -2.75 6.51
N PRO A 71 9.15 -1.97 5.81
CA PRO A 71 7.82 -1.58 6.28
C PRO A 71 6.72 -2.58 5.89
N GLU A 72 6.85 -3.86 6.26
CA GLU A 72 5.91 -4.93 5.89
C GLU A 72 4.74 -5.11 6.88
N SER A 73 4.66 -4.24 7.91
CA SER A 73 3.53 -4.16 8.84
C SER A 73 3.30 -2.71 9.27
N HIS A 74 2.16 -2.42 9.91
CA HIS A 74 1.91 -1.09 10.47
C HIS A 74 2.98 -0.68 11.49
N GLU A 75 3.41 -1.61 12.34
CA GLU A 75 4.46 -1.36 13.34
C GLU A 75 5.80 -1.01 12.67
N GLN A 76 6.23 -1.82 11.70
CA GLN A 76 7.47 -1.59 10.94
C GLN A 76 7.41 -0.31 10.11
N LEU A 77 6.21 0.08 9.62
CA LEU A 77 6.01 1.35 8.95
C LEU A 77 6.23 2.54 9.89
N MET A 78 5.70 2.48 11.13
CA MET A 78 5.95 3.51 12.16
C MET A 78 7.43 3.58 12.56
N GLU A 79 8.09 2.43 12.66
CA GLU A 79 9.54 2.36 12.88
C GLU A 79 10.30 3.03 11.73
N MET A 80 9.95 2.75 10.49
CA MET A 80 10.55 3.40 9.32
C MET A 80 10.39 4.92 9.37
N PHE A 81 9.21 5.45 9.71
CA PHE A 81 9.01 6.90 9.84
C PHE A 81 9.91 7.48 10.94
N THR A 82 10.05 6.79 12.06
CA THR A 82 10.95 7.21 13.16
C THR A 82 12.41 7.23 12.72
N LEU A 83 12.87 6.18 12.05
CA LEU A 83 14.24 6.07 11.55
C LEU A 83 14.56 7.17 10.53
N ILE A 84 13.68 7.37 9.56
CA ILE A 84 13.85 8.42 8.54
C ILE A 84 13.78 9.81 9.19
N GLY A 85 12.82 10.05 10.06
CA GLY A 85 12.67 11.31 10.79
C GLY A 85 13.92 11.67 11.60
N THR A 86 14.51 10.68 12.27
CA THR A 86 15.77 10.85 13.02
C THR A 86 16.94 11.14 12.10
N ALA A 87 17.12 10.34 11.06
CA ALA A 87 18.25 10.44 10.13
C ALA A 87 18.25 11.74 9.31
N THR A 88 17.05 12.31 9.05
CA THR A 88 16.86 13.51 8.24
C THR A 88 16.55 14.77 9.06
N ASN A 89 16.61 14.69 10.40
CA ASN A 89 16.24 15.76 11.32
C ASN A 89 14.82 16.31 11.07
N SER A 90 13.87 15.40 10.81
CA SER A 90 12.46 15.72 10.54
C SER A 90 11.50 14.99 11.50
N MET A 91 11.91 14.80 12.74
CA MET A 91 11.13 14.07 13.76
C MET A 91 9.77 14.69 14.05
N GLU A 92 9.64 16.01 13.99
CA GLU A 92 8.34 16.68 14.18
C GLU A 92 7.30 16.18 13.17
N LYS A 93 7.67 16.11 11.88
CA LYS A 93 6.79 15.59 10.82
C LYS A 93 6.54 14.09 10.96
N ALA A 94 7.59 13.32 11.30
CA ALA A 94 7.45 11.90 11.52
C ALA A 94 6.52 11.59 12.70
N THR A 95 6.64 12.32 13.80
CA THR A 95 5.77 12.19 14.98
C THR A 95 4.32 12.50 14.63
N ALA A 96 4.07 13.61 13.93
CA ALA A 96 2.71 13.97 13.51
C ALA A 96 2.05 12.89 12.63
N LEU A 97 2.82 12.30 11.69
CA LEU A 97 2.33 11.22 10.84
C LEU A 97 2.05 9.94 11.65
N ILE A 98 2.95 9.57 12.58
CA ILE A 98 2.78 8.41 13.46
C ILE A 98 1.55 8.57 14.37
N GLU A 99 1.35 9.75 14.95
CA GLU A 99 0.18 10.05 15.78
C GLU A 99 -1.12 9.97 14.99
N TYR A 100 -1.14 10.48 13.76
CA TYR A 100 -2.29 10.36 12.86
C TYR A 100 -2.61 8.88 12.57
N TYR A 101 -1.60 8.10 12.16
CA TYR A 101 -1.75 6.66 11.92
C TYR A 101 -2.32 5.93 13.13
N ASN A 102 -1.72 6.12 14.30
CA ASN A 102 -2.15 5.46 15.53
C ASN A 102 -3.59 5.84 15.91
N THR A 103 -3.96 7.10 15.70
CA THR A 103 -5.32 7.59 15.95
C THR A 103 -6.32 6.89 15.03
N LYS A 104 -6.06 6.85 13.72
CA LYS A 104 -6.96 6.21 12.76
C LYS A 104 -7.00 4.68 12.94
N LEU A 105 -5.85 4.01 13.17
CA LEU A 105 -5.83 2.57 13.46
C LEU A 105 -6.62 2.22 14.73
N THR A 106 -6.46 3.02 15.80
CA THR A 106 -7.23 2.83 17.03
C THR A 106 -8.72 2.96 16.76
N ALA A 107 -9.14 3.96 15.97
CA ALA A 107 -10.55 4.13 15.61
C ALA A 107 -11.08 2.93 14.80
N VAL A 108 -10.31 2.40 13.85
CA VAL A 108 -10.69 1.18 13.09
C VAL A 108 -10.86 -0.01 14.01
N VAL A 109 -9.89 -0.25 14.92
CA VAL A 109 -9.95 -1.37 15.87
C VAL A 109 -11.17 -1.25 16.79
N GLU A 110 -11.47 -0.03 17.28
CA GLU A 110 -12.67 0.20 18.12
C GLU A 110 -13.98 -0.07 17.36
N LEU A 111 -14.06 0.24 16.07
CA LEU A 111 -15.23 -0.02 15.25
C LEU A 111 -15.43 -1.52 14.95
N THR A 112 -14.32 -2.28 14.85
CA THR A 112 -14.35 -3.69 14.42
C THR A 112 -14.24 -4.70 15.56
N LYS A 113 -13.91 -4.29 16.78
CA LYS A 113 -13.60 -5.18 17.92
C LYS A 113 -14.74 -6.12 18.32
N ASP A 114 -15.99 -5.71 18.13
CA ASP A 114 -17.18 -6.46 18.52
C ASP A 114 -17.78 -7.28 17.37
N LEU A 115 -17.15 -7.27 16.17
CA LEU A 115 -17.55 -8.10 15.04
C LEU A 115 -17.39 -9.57 15.38
N THR A 116 -18.48 -10.34 15.23
CA THR A 116 -18.42 -11.80 15.33
C THR A 116 -17.69 -12.39 14.13
N ASP A 117 -17.34 -13.67 14.23
CA ASP A 117 -16.60 -14.35 13.16
C ASP A 117 -17.41 -14.44 11.84
N GLU A 118 -18.74 -14.52 11.95
CA GLU A 118 -19.68 -14.53 10.82
C GLU A 118 -19.84 -13.16 10.16
N GLN A 119 -19.57 -12.09 10.90
CA GLN A 119 -19.62 -10.71 10.37
C GLN A 119 -18.33 -10.29 9.65
N LYS A 120 -17.27 -11.10 9.74
CA LYS A 120 -15.99 -10.85 9.08
C LYS A 120 -15.95 -11.55 7.73
N PRO A 121 -16.10 -10.85 6.60
CA PRO A 121 -16.06 -11.47 5.28
C PRO A 121 -14.67 -12.04 4.97
N VAL A 122 -14.63 -13.10 4.16
CA VAL A 122 -13.41 -13.60 3.54
C VAL A 122 -13.07 -12.73 2.36
N VAL A 123 -11.91 -12.07 2.41
CA VAL A 123 -11.46 -11.08 1.41
C VAL A 123 -10.26 -11.62 0.65
N TYR A 124 -10.35 -11.61 -0.66
CA TYR A 124 -9.25 -11.89 -1.56
C TYR A 124 -8.72 -10.59 -2.15
N ILE A 125 -7.42 -10.36 -2.06
CA ILE A 125 -6.77 -9.25 -2.74
C ILE A 125 -5.90 -9.79 -3.87
N GLY A 126 -6.22 -9.43 -5.12
CA GLY A 126 -5.41 -9.75 -6.29
C GLY A 126 -4.22 -8.80 -6.44
N SER A 127 -3.20 -9.19 -7.21
CA SER A 127 -2.15 -8.24 -7.58
C SER A 127 -2.61 -7.34 -8.75
N THR A 128 -1.88 -6.28 -9.04
CA THR A 128 -2.16 -5.42 -10.22
C THR A 128 -1.89 -6.10 -11.56
N SER A 129 -1.12 -7.19 -11.58
CA SER A 129 -0.73 -7.89 -12.80
C SER A 129 -1.57 -9.12 -13.12
N ASP A 130 -2.14 -9.79 -12.11
CA ASP A 130 -2.91 -11.02 -12.30
C ASP A 130 -3.83 -11.25 -11.10
N ILE A 131 -5.09 -11.58 -11.35
CA ILE A 131 -6.04 -11.97 -10.32
C ILE A 131 -5.62 -13.25 -9.60
N LEU A 132 -4.94 -14.17 -10.26
CA LEU A 132 -4.42 -15.40 -9.67
C LEU A 132 -3.09 -15.22 -8.94
N ARG A 133 -2.80 -14.00 -8.53
CA ARG A 133 -1.64 -13.66 -7.72
C ARG A 133 -2.08 -12.86 -6.51
N THR A 134 -1.88 -13.40 -5.31
CA THR A 134 -2.45 -12.85 -4.07
C THR A 134 -1.42 -12.68 -2.95
N ALA A 135 -1.84 -12.01 -1.88
CA ALA A 135 -1.01 -11.69 -0.73
C ALA A 135 -1.15 -12.75 0.37
N PRO A 136 -0.07 -13.51 0.72
CA PRO A 136 -0.01 -14.33 1.93
C PRO A 136 -0.17 -13.51 3.22
N LYS A 137 -0.41 -14.21 4.34
CA LYS A 137 -0.67 -13.62 5.67
C LYS A 137 0.41 -12.66 6.19
N GLU A 138 1.66 -12.83 5.76
CA GLU A 138 2.81 -12.05 6.23
C GLU A 138 3.03 -10.76 5.46
N MET A 139 2.20 -10.48 4.45
CA MET A 139 2.29 -9.26 3.65
C MET A 139 1.49 -8.10 4.25
N TYR A 140 1.92 -6.87 3.97
CA TYR A 140 1.23 -5.65 4.38
C TYR A 140 -0.25 -5.65 3.95
N GLN A 141 -0.56 -6.14 2.75
CA GLN A 141 -1.94 -6.20 2.21
C GLN A 141 -2.87 -7.05 3.09
N ALA A 142 -2.38 -8.16 3.65
CA ALA A 142 -3.16 -8.98 4.58
C ALA A 142 -3.50 -8.20 5.86
N SER A 143 -2.59 -7.33 6.34
CA SER A 143 -2.83 -6.49 7.51
C SER A 143 -3.93 -5.45 7.28
N LEU A 144 -4.09 -4.92 6.07
CA LEU A 144 -5.18 -4.01 5.72
C LEU A 144 -6.54 -4.70 5.90
N ILE A 145 -6.66 -5.92 5.38
CA ILE A 145 -7.88 -6.74 5.46
C ILE A 145 -8.23 -7.06 6.91
N THR A 146 -7.27 -7.59 7.66
CA THR A 146 -7.51 -8.07 9.03
C THR A 146 -7.78 -6.92 10.00
N THR A 147 -7.09 -5.80 9.85
CA THR A 147 -7.33 -4.59 10.65
C THR A 147 -8.72 -4.00 10.36
N ALA A 148 -9.16 -4.03 9.11
CA ALA A 148 -10.48 -3.54 8.71
C ALA A 148 -11.63 -4.52 9.03
N GLY A 149 -11.38 -5.61 9.77
CA GLY A 149 -12.42 -6.55 10.20
C GLY A 149 -12.77 -7.62 9.16
N GLY A 150 -11.89 -7.88 8.18
CA GLY A 150 -12.00 -9.02 7.25
C GLY A 150 -11.14 -10.21 7.64
N LYS A 151 -11.26 -11.31 6.89
CA LYS A 151 -10.39 -12.50 6.93
C LYS A 151 -9.64 -12.58 5.60
N ASN A 152 -8.32 -12.58 5.61
CA ASN A 152 -7.57 -12.68 4.38
C ASN A 152 -7.66 -14.10 3.79
N ALA A 153 -8.16 -14.23 2.56
CA ALA A 153 -8.21 -15.53 1.86
C ALA A 153 -6.82 -16.14 1.65
N GLY A 154 -5.79 -15.30 1.53
CA GLY A 154 -4.39 -15.70 1.38
C GLY A 154 -3.70 -16.20 2.66
N ASP A 155 -4.39 -16.26 3.81
CA ASP A 155 -3.79 -16.73 5.08
C ASP A 155 -3.39 -18.21 5.06
N VAL A 156 -3.91 -18.97 4.09
CA VAL A 156 -3.52 -20.37 3.84
C VAL A 156 -2.19 -20.48 3.10
N LEU A 157 -1.66 -19.39 2.60
CA LEU A 157 -0.41 -19.32 1.86
C LEU A 157 0.72 -18.83 2.78
N GLU A 158 1.93 -19.31 2.52
CA GLU A 158 3.14 -18.89 3.23
C GLU A 158 3.98 -17.96 2.35
N GLY A 159 4.73 -17.07 2.98
CA GLY A 159 5.69 -16.19 2.31
C GLY A 159 5.42 -14.70 2.51
N THR A 160 6.42 -13.91 2.11
CA THR A 160 6.48 -12.45 2.29
C THR A 160 6.43 -11.70 0.95
N SER A 161 5.91 -12.35 -0.09
CA SER A 161 5.77 -11.77 -1.42
C SER A 161 4.52 -12.29 -2.11
N TRP A 162 4.04 -11.53 -3.09
CA TRP A 162 2.93 -11.92 -3.95
C TRP A 162 3.13 -13.34 -4.49
N THR A 163 2.16 -14.22 -4.26
CA THR A 163 2.21 -15.66 -4.58
C THR A 163 1.23 -16.00 -5.69
N ASP A 164 1.73 -16.67 -6.73
CA ASP A 164 0.89 -17.18 -7.82
C ASP A 164 0.14 -18.42 -7.34
N ILE A 165 -1.16 -18.48 -7.65
CA ILE A 165 -2.04 -19.61 -7.38
C ILE A 165 -2.73 -20.08 -8.66
N ASP A 166 -3.29 -21.26 -8.65
CA ASP A 166 -4.10 -21.75 -9.76
C ASP A 166 -5.60 -21.48 -9.56
N ASN A 167 -6.39 -21.72 -10.62
CA ASN A 167 -7.84 -21.57 -10.56
C ASN A 167 -8.50 -22.45 -9.49
N GLU A 168 -8.02 -23.66 -9.26
CA GLU A 168 -8.58 -24.60 -8.28
C GLU A 168 -8.40 -24.03 -6.86
N THR A 169 -7.23 -23.52 -6.56
CA THR A 169 -6.95 -22.84 -5.27
C THR A 169 -7.82 -21.60 -5.09
N PHE A 170 -7.94 -20.76 -6.11
CA PHE A 170 -8.80 -19.57 -6.05
C PHE A 170 -10.28 -19.93 -5.83
N LEU A 171 -10.81 -20.91 -6.57
CA LEU A 171 -12.18 -21.40 -6.40
C LEU A 171 -12.40 -22.03 -5.03
N THR A 172 -11.40 -22.70 -4.47
CA THR A 172 -11.46 -23.30 -3.13
C THR A 172 -11.46 -22.23 -2.02
N MET A 173 -10.71 -21.14 -2.19
CA MET A 173 -10.74 -19.98 -1.29
C MET A 173 -12.13 -19.36 -1.22
N ASN A 174 -12.86 -19.33 -2.35
CA ASN A 174 -14.24 -18.86 -2.47
C ASN A 174 -14.54 -17.60 -1.65
N PRO A 175 -13.87 -16.47 -1.92
CA PRO A 175 -14.01 -15.26 -1.13
C PRO A 175 -15.39 -14.63 -1.21
N ASP A 176 -15.79 -13.92 -0.14
CA ASP A 176 -17.00 -13.11 -0.07
C ASP A 176 -16.82 -11.76 -0.77
N VAL A 177 -15.59 -11.25 -0.77
CA VAL A 177 -15.20 -9.97 -1.37
C VAL A 177 -13.88 -10.15 -2.13
N ILE A 178 -13.78 -9.56 -3.32
CA ILE A 178 -12.54 -9.46 -4.10
C ILE A 178 -12.15 -7.99 -4.19
N VAL A 179 -10.89 -7.70 -3.89
CA VAL A 179 -10.28 -6.37 -4.00
C VAL A 179 -9.17 -6.41 -5.04
N ILE A 180 -9.19 -5.44 -5.94
CA ILE A 180 -8.14 -5.22 -6.95
C ILE A 180 -7.43 -3.91 -6.57
N PRO A 181 -6.10 -3.92 -6.31
CA PRO A 181 -5.34 -2.70 -6.13
C PRO A 181 -5.40 -1.81 -7.38
N THR A 182 -5.35 -0.51 -7.21
CA THR A 182 -5.65 0.41 -8.30
C THR A 182 -4.61 0.38 -9.40
N ASP A 183 -3.35 0.51 -9.03
CA ASP A 183 -2.27 0.58 -9.99
C ASP A 183 -0.92 0.39 -9.31
N ASN A 184 0.11 0.36 -10.12
CA ASN A 184 1.48 0.30 -9.65
C ASN A 184 1.93 1.74 -9.25
N PHE A 185 1.48 2.24 -8.11
CA PHE A 185 1.79 3.57 -7.57
C PHE A 185 1.32 4.73 -8.47
N ALA A 186 0.10 4.63 -9.04
CA ALA A 186 -0.47 5.60 -9.98
C ALA A 186 0.41 5.84 -11.24
N VAL A 187 1.24 4.86 -11.61
CA VAL A 187 2.12 4.94 -12.79
C VAL A 187 1.53 4.18 -13.98
N SER A 188 0.80 3.11 -13.73
CA SER A 188 0.14 2.29 -14.75
C SER A 188 -1.14 1.67 -14.19
N SER A 189 -2.16 1.54 -15.00
CA SER A 189 -3.38 0.81 -14.64
C SER A 189 -3.06 -0.67 -14.39
N PRO A 190 -3.90 -1.36 -13.59
CA PRO A 190 -3.86 -2.83 -13.49
C PRO A 190 -4.03 -3.48 -14.88
N ASP A 191 -3.49 -4.69 -15.04
CA ASP A 191 -3.60 -5.44 -16.29
C ASP A 191 -5.00 -6.02 -16.50
N TYR A 192 -5.88 -5.93 -15.50
CA TYR A 192 -7.29 -6.36 -15.54
C TYR A 192 -8.15 -5.46 -14.62
N THR A 193 -9.47 -5.55 -14.78
CA THR A 193 -10.45 -4.73 -14.06
C THR A 193 -11.41 -5.58 -13.23
N ALA A 194 -12.20 -4.95 -12.37
CA ALA A 194 -13.30 -5.61 -11.66
C ALA A 194 -14.31 -6.21 -12.64
N GLU A 195 -14.58 -5.53 -13.77
CA GLU A 195 -15.48 -6.02 -14.81
C GLU A 195 -14.93 -7.29 -15.49
N ASP A 196 -13.62 -7.39 -15.73
CA ASP A 196 -12.99 -8.60 -16.26
C ASP A 196 -13.16 -9.79 -15.32
N VAL A 197 -13.05 -9.58 -14.02
CA VAL A 197 -13.26 -10.61 -13.00
C VAL A 197 -14.73 -11.03 -12.94
N LEU A 198 -15.67 -10.07 -12.94
CA LEU A 198 -17.11 -10.33 -12.89
C LEU A 198 -17.60 -11.08 -14.12
N ASN A 199 -17.02 -10.82 -15.30
CA ASN A 199 -17.40 -11.45 -16.56
C ASN A 199 -16.63 -12.76 -16.86
N ASN A 200 -15.70 -13.17 -15.99
CA ASN A 200 -14.94 -14.39 -16.21
C ASN A 200 -15.76 -15.63 -15.87
N ALA A 201 -16.12 -16.40 -16.89
CA ALA A 201 -16.93 -17.62 -16.75
C ALA A 201 -16.31 -18.65 -15.79
N THR A 202 -14.98 -18.70 -15.64
CA THR A 202 -14.29 -19.59 -14.71
C THR A 202 -14.59 -19.24 -13.25
N PHE A 203 -14.87 -17.96 -12.95
CA PHE A 203 -15.10 -17.45 -11.60
C PHE A 203 -16.60 -17.26 -11.28
N ALA A 204 -17.50 -17.61 -12.20
CA ALA A 204 -18.94 -17.37 -12.06
C ALA A 204 -19.54 -18.01 -10.79
N ASP A 205 -18.92 -19.05 -10.25
CA ASP A 205 -19.37 -19.73 -9.02
C ASP A 205 -18.77 -19.17 -7.72
N VAL A 206 -17.81 -18.27 -7.78
CA VAL A 206 -17.21 -17.59 -6.61
C VAL A 206 -18.26 -16.69 -5.95
N THR A 207 -18.36 -16.74 -4.62
CA THR A 207 -19.35 -15.98 -3.84
C THR A 207 -19.29 -14.47 -4.15
N ALA A 208 -18.09 -13.88 -4.17
CA ALA A 208 -17.91 -12.47 -4.51
C ALA A 208 -18.42 -12.10 -5.90
N VAL A 209 -18.18 -12.97 -6.90
CA VAL A 209 -18.62 -12.73 -8.29
C VAL A 209 -20.15 -12.84 -8.40
N LYS A 210 -20.77 -13.87 -7.78
CA LYS A 210 -22.23 -14.01 -7.73
C LYS A 210 -22.94 -12.81 -7.11
N ASN A 211 -22.31 -12.24 -6.08
CA ASN A 211 -22.88 -11.11 -5.34
C ASN A 211 -22.49 -9.73 -5.90
N GLY A 212 -21.63 -9.69 -6.93
CA GLY A 212 -21.10 -8.44 -7.47
C GLY A 212 -20.13 -7.72 -6.51
N ALA A 213 -19.58 -8.42 -5.52
CA ALA A 213 -18.68 -7.88 -4.49
C ALA A 213 -17.22 -7.93 -4.96
N VAL A 214 -16.96 -7.31 -6.11
CA VAL A 214 -15.63 -7.16 -6.70
C VAL A 214 -15.34 -5.67 -6.81
N TYR A 215 -14.40 -5.19 -6.03
CA TYR A 215 -14.10 -3.77 -5.89
C TYR A 215 -12.70 -3.45 -6.37
N GLN A 216 -12.57 -2.36 -7.09
CA GLN A 216 -11.28 -1.78 -7.44
C GLN A 216 -10.96 -0.65 -6.47
N MET A 217 -9.79 -0.71 -5.83
CA MET A 217 -9.34 0.37 -4.95
C MET A 217 -9.24 1.66 -5.76
N PRO A 218 -9.71 2.81 -5.26
CA PRO A 218 -9.72 4.06 -6.02
C PRO A 218 -8.33 4.47 -6.51
N VAL A 219 -8.27 5.13 -7.67
CA VAL A 219 -7.05 5.74 -8.20
C VAL A 219 -6.65 6.88 -7.29
N GLY A 220 -5.69 6.62 -6.42
CA GLY A 220 -5.10 7.63 -5.56
C GLY A 220 -3.85 8.26 -6.19
N PHE A 221 -3.19 9.09 -5.43
CA PHE A 221 -1.90 9.67 -5.81
C PHE A 221 -0.73 8.75 -5.43
N GLU A 222 -1.01 7.77 -4.59
CA GLU A 222 -0.12 6.71 -4.12
C GLU A 222 -0.89 5.38 -4.09
N ALA A 223 -0.16 4.26 -4.03
CA ALA A 223 -0.78 2.93 -3.88
C ALA A 223 -1.16 2.69 -2.41
N TRP A 224 -2.44 2.78 -2.08
CA TRP A 224 -2.93 2.62 -0.71
C TRP A 224 -2.82 1.19 -0.18
N ASP A 225 -2.68 0.21 -1.06
CA ASP A 225 -2.37 -1.18 -0.70
C ASP A 225 -0.90 -1.40 -0.32
N SER A 226 -0.08 -0.36 -0.35
CA SER A 226 1.36 -0.43 -0.11
C SER A 226 1.76 0.29 1.19
N PRO A 227 2.89 -0.10 1.82
CA PRO A 227 3.39 0.54 3.04
C PRO A 227 4.04 1.91 2.75
N VAL A 228 3.20 2.85 2.38
CA VAL A 228 3.54 4.26 2.10
C VAL A 228 2.83 5.18 3.11
N PRO A 229 3.18 6.46 3.20
CA PRO A 229 2.51 7.38 4.13
C PRO A 229 0.98 7.36 4.03
N SER A 230 0.42 7.29 2.83
CA SER A 230 -1.04 7.20 2.64
C SER A 230 -1.63 5.79 2.78
N GLY A 231 -0.85 4.78 3.13
CA GLY A 231 -1.33 3.40 3.32
C GLY A 231 -2.42 3.26 4.39
N ILE A 232 -2.50 4.19 5.35
CA ILE A 232 -3.64 4.26 6.29
C ILE A 232 -4.98 4.43 5.56
N LEU A 233 -5.02 5.14 4.44
CA LEU A 233 -6.22 5.30 3.62
C LEU A 233 -6.66 3.97 3.00
N GLY A 234 -5.72 3.06 2.73
CA GLY A 234 -6.04 1.69 2.32
C GLY A 234 -6.79 0.91 3.39
N THR A 235 -6.38 1.03 4.67
CA THR A 235 -7.10 0.43 5.80
C THR A 235 -8.49 1.05 5.96
N LEU A 236 -8.62 2.37 5.87
CA LEU A 236 -9.90 3.09 5.99
C LEU A 236 -10.84 2.77 4.82
N TRP A 237 -10.32 2.71 3.60
CA TRP A 237 -11.09 2.30 2.43
C TRP A 237 -11.57 0.84 2.55
N MET A 238 -10.70 -0.04 3.02
CA MET A 238 -11.07 -1.44 3.27
C MET A 238 -12.19 -1.53 4.32
N LEU A 239 -12.09 -0.76 5.42
CA LEU A 239 -13.15 -0.71 6.43
C LEU A 239 -14.48 -0.24 5.83
N HIS A 240 -14.46 0.83 5.03
CA HIS A 240 -15.66 1.31 4.34
C HIS A 240 -16.25 0.24 3.40
N THR A 241 -15.39 -0.42 2.63
CA THR A 241 -15.81 -1.46 1.66
C THR A 241 -16.42 -2.68 2.34
N LEU A 242 -15.85 -3.11 3.47
CA LEU A 242 -16.32 -4.32 4.19
C LEU A 242 -17.47 -4.04 5.13
N HIS A 243 -17.51 -2.86 5.75
CA HIS A 243 -18.43 -2.48 6.82
C HIS A 243 -18.95 -1.04 6.63
N PRO A 244 -19.68 -0.74 5.53
CA PRO A 244 -20.16 0.62 5.25
C PRO A 244 -21.11 1.16 6.32
N GLU A 245 -21.74 0.30 7.11
CA GLU A 245 -22.57 0.65 8.26
C GLU A 245 -21.75 1.14 9.48
N LEU A 246 -20.48 0.75 9.58
CA LEU A 246 -19.56 1.21 10.64
C LEU A 246 -18.78 2.45 10.24
N TYR A 247 -18.47 2.59 8.95
CA TYR A 247 -17.66 3.68 8.43
C TYR A 247 -18.12 4.06 7.01
N THR A 248 -18.71 5.25 6.87
CA THR A 248 -19.39 5.66 5.63
C THR A 248 -18.43 6.21 4.57
N ALA A 249 -18.90 6.31 3.32
CA ALA A 249 -18.16 6.93 2.22
C ALA A 249 -17.81 8.40 2.51
N GLU A 250 -18.71 9.14 3.16
CA GLU A 250 -18.49 10.54 3.52
C GLU A 250 -17.37 10.67 4.57
N GLN A 251 -17.33 9.75 5.55
CA GLN A 251 -16.25 9.72 6.55
C GLN A 251 -14.93 9.40 5.89
N PHE A 252 -14.89 8.39 5.00
CA PHE A 252 -13.68 8.05 4.25
C PHE A 252 -13.17 9.23 3.40
N ALA A 253 -14.07 9.89 2.65
CA ALA A 253 -13.71 11.04 1.82
C ALA A 253 -13.15 12.21 2.66
N ALA A 254 -13.75 12.47 3.82
CA ALA A 254 -13.27 13.50 4.75
C ALA A 254 -11.88 13.17 5.32
N ASP A 255 -11.66 11.91 5.73
CA ASP A 255 -10.37 11.47 6.27
C ASP A 255 -9.26 11.48 5.19
N ALA A 256 -9.61 11.14 3.95
CA ALA A 256 -8.66 11.21 2.83
C ALA A 256 -8.26 12.66 2.52
N ASP A 257 -9.23 13.60 2.48
CA ASP A 257 -8.94 15.02 2.28
C ASP A 257 -8.10 15.59 3.43
N GLU A 258 -8.45 15.27 4.70
CA GLU A 258 -7.68 15.65 5.88
C GLU A 258 -6.23 15.17 5.77
N PHE A 259 -6.01 13.91 5.38
CA PHE A 259 -4.68 13.32 5.25
C PHE A 259 -3.83 14.07 4.21
N TYR A 260 -4.35 14.21 2.99
CA TYR A 260 -3.59 14.86 1.91
C TYR A 260 -3.35 16.35 2.19
N PHE A 261 -4.33 17.06 2.76
CA PHE A 261 -4.14 18.44 3.15
C PHE A 261 -3.08 18.60 4.25
N THR A 262 -3.15 17.77 5.29
CA THR A 262 -2.25 17.85 6.45
C THR A 262 -0.80 17.52 6.08
N PHE A 263 -0.57 16.46 5.31
CA PHE A 263 0.77 15.94 5.07
C PHE A 263 1.38 16.35 3.74
N TYR A 264 0.55 16.69 2.77
CA TYR A 264 0.99 17.04 1.41
C TYR A 264 0.59 18.44 0.96
N GLY A 265 -0.30 19.13 1.68
CA GLY A 265 -0.66 20.52 1.46
C GLY A 265 -1.64 20.76 0.32
N PHE A 266 -2.41 19.75 -0.13
CA PHE A 266 -3.44 19.91 -1.14
C PHE A 266 -4.70 19.13 -0.76
N HIS A 267 -5.86 19.63 -1.22
CA HIS A 267 -7.16 18.98 -1.04
C HIS A 267 -7.42 17.95 -2.12
N VAL A 268 -8.13 16.88 -1.75
CA VAL A 268 -8.59 15.85 -2.68
C VAL A 268 -10.13 15.77 -2.65
N ALA A 269 -10.73 15.64 -3.82
CA ALA A 269 -12.12 15.23 -3.94
C ALA A 269 -12.12 13.78 -4.44
N LEU A 270 -12.47 12.84 -3.57
CA LEU A 270 -12.74 11.48 -4.00
C LEU A 270 -14.17 11.48 -4.51
N ASP A 271 -14.38 11.19 -5.80
CA ASP A 271 -15.70 11.01 -6.32
C ASP A 271 -16.39 9.89 -5.52
N GLN A 272 -17.66 10.16 -5.12
CA GLN A 272 -18.46 9.25 -4.27
C GLN A 272 -18.86 7.94 -4.97
N ALA A 273 -18.22 7.62 -6.09
CA ALA A 273 -18.42 6.43 -6.89
C ALA A 273 -17.24 5.47 -6.69
N ALA A 274 -17.19 4.86 -5.55
CA ALA A 274 -16.36 3.67 -5.32
C ALA A 274 -17.20 2.59 -4.67
#